data_09ff728d36e09bba40c7e7748eebaeee
#
_entry.id   09ff728d36e09bba40c7e7748eebaeee
#
_cell.length_a   1.000
_cell.length_b   1.000
_cell.length_c   1.000
_cell.angle_alpha   90.00
_cell.angle_beta   90.00
_cell.angle_gamma   90.00
#
_symmetry.space_group_name_H-M   'P 1'
#
loop_
_entity.id
_entity.type
_entity.pdbx_description
1 polymer ?
#
loop_
_entity_poly.entity_id
_entity_poly.type
_entity_poly.pdbx_seq_one_letter_code
_entity_poly.pdbx_strand_id
1 'polypeptide(L)'
;DRRQRQMCIRDSIEADGQGDLYKQFEALKKSYEEMGYFSPEYKRPIPSFSRRIGIVTAATGAAVHDIMNISYRRNPYVALYLYPALVQGEQAAESIAEGIRTLDEKNLDVLIVGRGGGSMEDLWAFNEEIVAQAIYECRTPVISAVGHETDVTIADYVADLRAPTPSAAAELAVYDVRLVLEELYGYKDRLARCILAQVDAGREHLDFTEKRLRYLNPENQMVQKRQYLIDIEERLFRNMKNELQKKKQMMSLLAARLDAKSPLKRLAGGYAYVTDEAGRMVDSVKSLQVNDVLMMTFSDGVVKSEVQEVVEEEKA
;
A
#
# COMPACT_ATOMS: atom_id res chain seq x y z
N ASP A 1 51.55 57.90 -28.38
CA ASP A 1 51.67 58.65 -27.11
C ASP A 1 50.43 59.44 -26.72
N ARG A 2 49.66 59.97 -27.63
CA ARG A 2 48.38 60.60 -27.26
C ARG A 2 47.25 59.56 -26.86
N ARG A 3 47.28 58.38 -27.38
CA ARG A 3 46.27 57.32 -27.03
C ARG A 3 46.49 56.76 -25.63
N GLN A 4 47.75 56.64 -25.17
CA GLN A 4 48.00 56.15 -23.81
C GLN A 4 47.64 57.17 -22.73
N ARG A 5 47.85 58.51 -23.01
CA ARG A 5 47.40 59.50 -22.06
C ARG A 5 45.89 59.68 -21.92
N GLN A 6 45.18 59.48 -23.00
CA GLN A 6 43.67 59.49 -22.98
C GLN A 6 43.08 58.26 -22.23
N MET A 7 43.74 57.11 -22.32
CA MET A 7 43.33 55.90 -21.61
C MET A 7 43.56 56.01 -20.09
N CYS A 8 44.70 56.56 -19.65
CA CYS A 8 44.96 56.78 -18.23
C CYS A 8 44.06 57.82 -17.56
N ILE A 9 43.60 58.85 -18.31
CA ILE A 9 42.68 59.89 -17.79
C ILE A 9 41.25 59.40 -17.68
N ARG A 10 40.81 58.46 -18.55
CA ARG A 10 39.49 57.90 -18.47
C ARG A 10 39.34 56.91 -17.30
N ASP A 11 40.31 56.06 -17.09
CA ASP A 11 40.30 55.08 -15.98
C ASP A 11 40.41 55.74 -14.57
N SER A 12 41.06 56.92 -14.49
CA SER A 12 41.15 57.66 -13.23
C SER A 12 39.94 58.52 -12.86
N ILE A 13 39.09 58.87 -13.85
CA ILE A 13 37.87 59.66 -13.63
C ILE A 13 36.70 58.77 -13.30
N GLU A 14 36.62 57.55 -13.89
CA GLU A 14 35.57 56.59 -13.55
C GLU A 14 35.78 55.94 -12.18
N ALA A 15 37.02 55.83 -11.70
CA ALA A 15 37.33 55.23 -10.38
C ALA A 15 36.99 56.13 -9.17
N ASP A 16 37.03 57.46 -9.30
CA ASP A 16 36.81 58.39 -8.16
C ASP A 16 35.32 58.54 -7.78
N GLY A 17 34.39 58.52 -8.75
CA GLY A 17 32.97 58.65 -8.49
C GLY A 17 32.31 57.40 -7.90
N GLN A 18 32.71 56.20 -8.36
CA GLN A 18 32.20 54.91 -7.86
C GLN A 18 32.75 54.61 -6.45
N GLY A 19 33.95 55.03 -6.11
CA GLY A 19 34.53 54.81 -4.79
C GLY A 19 33.81 55.56 -3.67
N ASP A 20 33.25 56.74 -3.92
CA ASP A 20 32.57 57.54 -2.91
C ASP A 20 31.12 57.02 -2.67
N LEU A 21 30.40 56.60 -3.70
CA LEU A 21 29.08 55.98 -3.57
C LEU A 21 29.18 54.65 -2.82
N TYR A 22 30.19 53.84 -3.10
CA TYR A 22 30.42 52.58 -2.39
C TYR A 22 30.73 52.80 -0.90
N LYS A 23 31.55 53.78 -0.55
CA LYS A 23 31.83 54.13 0.86
C LYS A 23 30.58 54.62 1.60
N GLN A 24 29.73 55.41 0.95
CA GLN A 24 28.44 55.82 1.50
C GLN A 24 27.50 54.66 1.72
N PHE A 25 27.42 53.73 0.75
CA PHE A 25 26.61 52.48 0.89
C PHE A 25 27.07 51.62 2.07
N GLU A 26 28.39 51.40 2.21
CA GLU A 26 28.94 50.59 3.33
C GLU A 26 28.68 51.28 4.68
N ALA A 27 28.77 52.58 4.75
CA ALA A 27 28.48 53.37 5.98
C ALA A 27 26.97 53.25 6.34
N LEU A 28 26.07 53.39 5.38
CA LEU A 28 24.62 53.22 5.56
C LEU A 28 24.28 51.80 5.99
N LYS A 29 24.82 50.79 5.28
CA LYS A 29 24.62 49.39 5.60
C LYS A 29 25.02 49.09 7.07
N LYS A 30 26.18 49.53 7.50
CA LYS A 30 26.63 49.34 8.88
C LYS A 30 25.71 50.02 9.89
N SER A 31 25.26 51.24 9.62
CA SER A 31 24.31 51.96 10.48
C SER A 31 22.96 51.20 10.63
N TYR A 32 22.40 50.67 9.54
CA TYR A 32 21.14 49.91 9.57
C TYR A 32 21.29 48.54 10.21
N GLU A 33 22.47 47.89 10.07
CA GLU A 33 22.79 46.66 10.77
C GLU A 33 22.85 46.87 12.28
N GLU A 34 23.49 47.95 12.74
CA GLU A 34 23.58 48.34 14.16
C GLU A 34 22.19 48.70 14.72
N MET A 35 21.30 49.29 13.92
CA MET A 35 19.90 49.55 14.30
C MET A 35 19.01 48.29 14.26
N GLY A 36 19.49 47.16 13.77
CA GLY A 36 18.78 45.88 13.74
C GLY A 36 17.80 45.69 12.59
N TYR A 37 17.78 46.56 11.57
CA TYR A 37 16.85 46.51 10.44
C TYR A 37 17.00 45.23 9.58
N PHE A 38 18.15 44.57 9.65
CA PHE A 38 18.44 43.34 8.89
C PHE A 38 18.22 42.06 9.68
N SER A 39 17.75 42.18 10.93
CA SER A 39 17.59 41.02 11.81
C SER A 39 16.52 40.06 11.23
N PRO A 40 16.78 38.76 11.17
CA PRO A 40 15.79 37.76 10.70
C PRO A 40 14.50 37.74 11.50
N GLU A 41 14.51 38.25 12.73
CA GLU A 41 13.35 38.29 13.63
C GLU A 41 12.25 39.23 13.12
N TYR A 42 12.60 40.26 12.35
CA TYR A 42 11.65 41.20 11.77
C TYR A 42 11.13 40.77 10.41
N LYS A 43 11.77 39.77 9.76
CA LYS A 43 11.37 39.32 8.43
C LYS A 43 10.13 38.43 8.51
N ARG A 44 9.12 38.82 7.78
CA ARG A 44 7.83 38.12 7.71
C ARG A 44 7.87 37.05 6.63
N PRO A 45 7.25 35.89 6.85
CA PRO A 45 7.13 34.86 5.82
C PRO A 45 6.21 35.34 4.71
N ILE A 46 6.58 35.09 3.46
CA ILE A 46 5.71 35.33 2.30
C ILE A 46 4.57 34.32 2.33
N PRO A 47 3.30 34.75 2.23
CA PRO A 47 2.15 33.85 2.22
C PRO A 47 2.19 32.87 1.03
N SER A 48 1.92 31.58 1.28
CA SER A 48 1.93 30.57 0.24
C SER A 48 0.79 30.73 -0.78
N PHE A 49 -0.30 31.45 -0.43
CA PHE A 49 -1.49 31.64 -1.26
C PHE A 49 -1.88 33.12 -1.33
N SER A 50 -1.04 33.91 -1.99
CA SER A 50 -1.32 35.32 -2.21
C SER A 50 -2.35 35.51 -3.31
N ARG A 51 -3.37 36.32 -3.03
CA ARG A 51 -4.45 36.68 -3.99
C ARG A 51 -4.39 38.15 -4.40
N ARG A 52 -3.91 39.02 -3.53
CA ARG A 52 -3.83 40.46 -3.74
C ARG A 52 -2.38 40.90 -3.60
N ILE A 53 -1.78 41.29 -4.68
CA ILE A 53 -0.36 41.62 -4.77
C ILE A 53 -0.21 43.09 -5.15
N GLY A 54 0.50 43.85 -4.32
CA GLY A 54 0.87 45.20 -4.62
C GLY A 54 2.19 45.24 -5.40
N ILE A 55 2.31 46.18 -6.30
CA ILE A 55 3.49 46.40 -7.13
C ILE A 55 3.85 47.86 -7.09
N VAL A 56 5.05 48.20 -6.59
CA VAL A 56 5.62 49.53 -6.60
C VAL A 56 6.74 49.56 -7.65
N THR A 57 6.45 50.11 -8.81
CA THR A 57 7.41 50.22 -9.93
C THR A 57 6.96 51.27 -10.94
N ALA A 58 7.78 51.55 -11.95
CA ALA A 58 7.43 52.49 -12.99
C ALA A 58 6.20 51.95 -13.84
N ALA A 59 5.28 52.84 -14.17
CA ALA A 59 4.06 52.49 -14.91
C ALA A 59 4.34 51.89 -16.33
N THR A 60 5.45 52.29 -16.95
CA THR A 60 5.77 51.98 -18.36
C THR A 60 7.16 51.31 -18.44
N GLY A 61 7.42 50.29 -17.67
CA GLY A 61 8.70 49.60 -17.69
C GLY A 61 8.59 48.13 -18.06
N ALA A 62 9.70 47.50 -18.43
CA ALA A 62 9.74 46.06 -18.66
C ALA A 62 9.36 45.29 -17.37
N ALA A 63 9.75 45.81 -16.20
CA ALA A 63 9.49 45.19 -14.91
C ALA A 63 8.01 44.95 -14.63
N VAL A 64 7.13 45.94 -14.89
CA VAL A 64 5.68 45.77 -14.68
C VAL A 64 5.08 44.72 -15.61
N HIS A 65 5.50 44.72 -16.88
CA HIS A 65 5.05 43.74 -17.87
C HIS A 65 5.51 42.33 -17.50
N ASP A 66 6.74 42.17 -17.06
CA ASP A 66 7.28 40.87 -16.62
C ASP A 66 6.52 40.33 -15.40
N ILE A 67 6.31 41.17 -14.38
CA ILE A 67 5.53 40.79 -13.19
C ILE A 67 4.11 40.38 -13.60
N MET A 68 3.43 41.16 -14.43
CA MET A 68 2.07 40.85 -14.87
C MET A 68 2.00 39.56 -15.68
N ASN A 69 2.89 39.38 -16.65
CA ASN A 69 2.92 38.18 -17.49
C ASN A 69 3.16 36.90 -16.68
N ILE A 70 4.12 36.94 -15.74
CA ILE A 70 4.43 35.78 -14.90
C ILE A 70 3.31 35.52 -13.90
N SER A 71 2.77 36.56 -13.27
CA SER A 71 1.68 36.44 -12.32
C SER A 71 0.45 35.79 -12.95
N TYR A 72 0.00 36.28 -14.08
CA TYR A 72 -1.19 35.72 -14.76
C TYR A 72 -0.95 34.35 -15.39
N ARG A 73 0.27 34.06 -15.83
CA ARG A 73 0.66 32.74 -16.30
C ARG A 73 0.57 31.68 -15.19
N ARG A 74 0.97 32.04 -13.96
CA ARG A 74 0.93 31.13 -12.78
C ARG A 74 -0.45 31.07 -12.17
N ASN A 75 -1.09 32.23 -12.02
CA ASN A 75 -2.43 32.33 -11.44
C ASN A 75 -3.25 33.44 -12.10
N PRO A 76 -4.17 33.10 -13.02
CA PRO A 76 -5.02 34.10 -13.67
C PRO A 76 -6.05 34.76 -12.74
N TYR A 77 -6.19 34.27 -11.51
CA TYR A 77 -7.16 34.78 -10.52
C TYR A 77 -6.53 35.74 -9.52
N VAL A 78 -5.23 36.07 -9.65
CA VAL A 78 -4.57 37.03 -8.77
C VAL A 78 -4.96 38.46 -9.14
N ALA A 79 -5.21 39.30 -8.12
CA ALA A 79 -5.44 40.71 -8.32
C ALA A 79 -4.13 41.49 -8.09
N LEU A 80 -3.70 42.22 -9.11
CA LEU A 80 -2.49 43.05 -9.08
C LEU A 80 -2.87 44.53 -8.89
N TYR A 81 -2.25 45.17 -7.92
CA TYR A 81 -2.43 46.58 -7.55
C TYR A 81 -1.15 47.32 -7.86
N LEU A 82 -1.13 48.09 -8.92
CA LEU A 82 0.03 48.89 -9.34
C LEU A 82 -0.02 50.27 -8.71
N TYR A 83 1.04 50.67 -8.01
CA TYR A 83 1.35 52.05 -7.72
C TYR A 83 2.45 52.54 -8.68
N PRO A 84 2.16 53.49 -9.56
CA PRO A 84 3.12 54.03 -10.53
C PRO A 84 4.13 54.96 -9.84
N ALA A 85 5.26 54.37 -9.38
CA ALA A 85 6.32 55.14 -8.71
C ALA A 85 7.35 55.63 -9.73
N LEU A 86 7.94 56.78 -9.41
CA LEU A 86 9.21 57.19 -10.00
C LEU A 86 10.33 56.31 -9.39
N VAL A 87 11.07 55.61 -10.24
CA VAL A 87 12.12 54.67 -9.79
C VAL A 87 13.54 55.14 -10.08
N GLN A 88 13.65 56.38 -10.61
CA GLN A 88 14.91 57.06 -10.91
C GLN A 88 14.74 58.57 -10.80
N GLY A 89 15.84 59.30 -10.53
CA GLY A 89 15.86 60.75 -10.31
C GLY A 89 15.68 61.13 -8.84
N GLU A 90 15.80 62.42 -8.54
CA GLU A 90 15.87 62.99 -7.16
C GLU A 90 14.61 62.71 -6.32
N GLN A 91 13.44 62.59 -6.95
CA GLN A 91 12.16 62.34 -6.25
C GLN A 91 11.80 60.83 -6.17
N ALA A 92 12.69 59.95 -6.63
CA ALA A 92 12.38 58.51 -6.73
C ALA A 92 12.17 57.90 -5.33
N ALA A 93 13.01 58.21 -4.36
CA ALA A 93 12.92 57.64 -3.04
C ALA A 93 11.61 58.01 -2.30
N GLU A 94 11.18 59.26 -2.39
CA GLU A 94 9.91 59.73 -1.82
C GLU A 94 8.72 59.03 -2.52
N SER A 95 8.73 58.93 -3.85
CA SER A 95 7.68 58.29 -4.63
C SER A 95 7.55 56.77 -4.34
N ILE A 96 8.69 56.07 -4.13
CA ILE A 96 8.71 54.68 -3.75
C ILE A 96 8.14 54.48 -2.33
N ALA A 97 8.61 55.30 -1.37
CA ALA A 97 8.14 55.23 0.03
C ALA A 97 6.63 55.52 0.14
N GLU A 98 6.13 56.53 -0.60
CA GLU A 98 4.72 56.84 -0.66
C GLU A 98 3.91 55.67 -1.28
N GLY A 99 4.44 55.04 -2.32
CA GLY A 99 3.83 53.84 -2.95
C GLY A 99 3.72 52.66 -1.99
N ILE A 100 4.75 52.39 -1.21
CA ILE A 100 4.74 51.34 -0.20
C ILE A 100 3.67 51.62 0.86
N ARG A 101 3.67 52.83 1.43
CA ARG A 101 2.67 53.24 2.46
C ARG A 101 1.22 53.17 1.91
N THR A 102 0.99 53.67 0.70
CA THR A 102 -0.33 53.69 0.07
C THR A 102 -0.86 52.29 -0.19
N LEU A 103 0.01 51.37 -0.61
CA LEU A 103 -0.39 49.99 -0.87
C LEU A 103 -0.53 49.16 0.43
N ASP A 104 0.24 49.46 1.47
CA ASP A 104 0.12 48.80 2.79
C ASP A 104 -1.27 48.98 3.41
N GLU A 105 -1.90 50.17 3.19
CA GLU A 105 -3.26 50.45 3.65
C GLU A 105 -4.36 49.63 2.95
N LYS A 106 -4.04 48.97 1.83
CA LYS A 106 -5.02 48.20 1.01
C LYS A 106 -5.23 46.77 1.48
N ASN A 107 -4.62 46.35 2.59
CA ASN A 107 -4.66 44.96 3.08
C ASN A 107 -4.28 43.92 2.00
N LEU A 108 -3.15 44.11 1.39
CA LEU A 108 -2.60 43.21 0.39
C LEU A 108 -1.87 42.03 1.07
N ASP A 109 -1.70 40.93 0.32
CA ASP A 109 -1.05 39.74 0.87
C ASP A 109 0.48 39.85 0.77
N VAL A 110 0.99 40.53 -0.27
CA VAL A 110 2.42 40.76 -0.51
C VAL A 110 2.64 42.02 -1.36
N LEU A 111 3.75 42.72 -1.11
CA LEU A 111 4.20 43.84 -1.92
C LEU A 111 5.47 43.48 -2.69
N ILE A 112 5.52 43.80 -3.96
CA ILE A 112 6.72 43.74 -4.79
C ILE A 112 7.21 45.16 -5.01
N VAL A 113 8.41 45.45 -4.57
CA VAL A 113 9.11 46.74 -4.81
C VAL A 113 10.26 46.47 -5.74
N GLY A 114 10.25 47.04 -6.91
CA GLY A 114 11.28 46.71 -7.87
C GLY A 114 11.38 47.66 -9.05
N ARG A 115 12.47 47.51 -9.81
CA ARG A 115 12.69 48.19 -11.06
C ARG A 115 13.27 47.27 -12.12
N GLY A 116 13.22 47.67 -13.36
CA GLY A 116 14.00 47.09 -14.45
C GLY A 116 15.49 47.41 -14.28
N GLY A 117 16.34 46.76 -15.03
CA GLY A 117 17.78 47.03 -15.04
C GLY A 117 18.15 48.50 -15.27
N GLY A 118 19.30 48.92 -14.77
CA GLY A 118 19.83 50.26 -14.89
C GLY A 118 21.25 50.36 -14.26
N SER A 119 21.83 51.54 -14.27
CA SER A 119 23.12 51.77 -13.64
C SER A 119 23.04 51.80 -12.10
N MET A 120 24.15 51.64 -11.40
CA MET A 120 24.21 51.73 -9.93
C MET A 120 23.74 53.10 -9.41
N GLU A 121 23.94 54.16 -10.18
CA GLU A 121 23.44 55.50 -9.87
C GLU A 121 21.91 55.55 -9.87
N ASP A 122 21.28 54.83 -10.79
CA ASP A 122 19.82 54.71 -10.85
C ASP A 122 19.20 53.86 -9.73
N LEU A 123 19.98 53.01 -9.10
CA LEU A 123 19.58 52.19 -7.94
C LEU A 123 19.70 52.93 -6.59
N TRP A 124 20.34 54.11 -6.59
CA TRP A 124 20.66 54.83 -5.34
C TRP A 124 19.41 55.19 -4.53
N ALA A 125 18.30 55.51 -5.17
CA ALA A 125 17.05 55.81 -4.49
C ALA A 125 16.56 54.67 -3.54
N PHE A 126 16.93 53.41 -3.81
CA PHE A 126 16.60 52.27 -2.95
C PHE A 126 17.58 52.08 -1.77
N ASN A 127 18.62 52.93 -1.69
CA ASN A 127 19.55 52.98 -0.54
C ASN A 127 19.16 54.09 0.44
N GLU A 128 18.20 54.93 0.12
CA GLU A 128 17.80 56.05 0.96
C GLU A 128 16.99 55.63 2.17
N GLU A 129 17.19 56.36 3.29
CA GLU A 129 16.56 56.07 4.56
C GLU A 129 15.07 56.02 4.51
N ILE A 130 14.45 56.92 3.75
CA ILE A 130 12.98 57.00 3.63
C ILE A 130 12.34 55.71 3.03
N VAL A 131 13.07 55.04 2.12
CA VAL A 131 12.64 53.75 1.52
C VAL A 131 12.85 52.60 2.49
N ALA A 132 14.05 52.57 3.14
CA ALA A 132 14.35 51.55 4.12
C ALA A 132 13.34 51.55 5.28
N GLN A 133 13.04 52.77 5.78
CA GLN A 133 12.06 52.97 6.86
C GLN A 133 10.64 52.58 6.38
N ALA A 134 10.23 52.93 5.18
CA ALA A 134 8.90 52.56 4.64
C ALA A 134 8.73 51.04 4.51
N ILE A 135 9.78 50.32 4.10
CA ILE A 135 9.77 48.83 4.03
C ILE A 135 9.73 48.23 5.46
N TYR A 136 10.51 48.76 6.39
CA TYR A 136 10.56 48.27 7.78
C TYR A 136 9.23 48.44 8.51
N GLU A 137 8.59 49.62 8.37
CA GLU A 137 7.29 49.95 9.02
C GLU A 137 6.08 49.26 8.32
N CYS A 138 6.26 48.79 7.07
CA CYS A 138 5.21 48.16 6.32
C CYS A 138 4.69 46.89 7.04
N ARG A 139 3.37 46.69 7.11
CA ARG A 139 2.73 45.51 7.73
C ARG A 139 2.68 44.34 6.74
N THR A 140 2.51 44.66 5.47
CA THR A 140 2.45 43.69 4.38
C THR A 140 3.86 43.19 4.07
N PRO A 141 4.11 41.86 3.92
CA PRO A 141 5.40 41.33 3.53
C PRO A 141 5.88 41.92 2.20
N VAL A 142 7.15 42.35 2.17
CA VAL A 142 7.76 43.02 1.02
C VAL A 142 8.80 42.15 0.34
N ILE A 143 8.67 41.99 -0.97
CA ILE A 143 9.70 41.37 -1.82
C ILE A 143 10.39 42.48 -2.57
N SER A 144 11.71 42.64 -2.34
CA SER A 144 12.53 43.54 -3.11
C SER A 144 13.06 42.86 -4.38
N ALA A 145 12.91 43.54 -5.51
CA ALA A 145 13.36 43.11 -6.83
C ALA A 145 14.05 44.23 -7.58
N VAL A 146 15.06 44.81 -6.94
CA VAL A 146 15.75 46.02 -7.38
C VAL A 146 17.06 45.69 -8.08
N GLY A 147 17.91 44.89 -7.42
CA GLY A 147 19.27 44.62 -7.87
C GLY A 147 19.43 43.20 -8.44
N HIS A 148 20.32 43.08 -9.43
CA HIS A 148 20.82 41.76 -9.90
C HIS A 148 21.70 41.12 -8.84
N GLU A 149 22.27 39.94 -9.10
CA GLU A 149 23.08 39.19 -8.12
C GLU A 149 24.21 39.98 -7.49
N THR A 150 24.84 40.91 -8.24
CA THR A 150 25.98 41.74 -7.82
C THR A 150 25.62 43.07 -7.16
N ASP A 151 24.41 43.61 -7.43
CA ASP A 151 24.01 44.96 -7.10
C ASP A 151 22.95 44.94 -5.99
N VAL A 152 23.39 44.69 -4.75
CA VAL A 152 22.51 44.63 -3.58
C VAL A 152 22.29 46.02 -3.00
N THR A 153 21.01 46.40 -2.79
CA THR A 153 20.60 47.67 -2.20
C THR A 153 20.24 47.53 -0.71
N ILE A 154 20.13 48.65 0.03
CA ILE A 154 19.62 48.66 1.40
C ILE A 154 18.20 48.13 1.46
N ALA A 155 17.36 48.47 0.48
CA ALA A 155 16.01 47.94 0.35
C ALA A 155 16.00 46.41 0.30
N ASP A 156 16.96 45.75 -0.38
CA ASP A 156 17.10 44.29 -0.43
C ASP A 156 17.43 43.65 0.92
N TYR A 157 18.19 44.36 1.76
CA TYR A 157 18.55 43.91 3.11
C TYR A 157 17.37 44.05 4.08
N VAL A 158 16.59 45.13 3.96
CA VAL A 158 15.48 45.43 4.86
C VAL A 158 14.21 44.60 4.46
N ALA A 159 14.00 44.36 3.19
CA ALA A 159 12.85 43.57 2.70
C ALA A 159 12.79 42.18 3.31
N ASP A 160 11.57 41.65 3.43
CA ASP A 160 11.32 40.28 3.95
C ASP A 160 11.95 39.21 3.08
N LEU A 161 11.92 39.43 1.75
CA LEU A 161 12.53 38.53 0.78
C LEU A 161 13.19 39.34 -0.36
N ARG A 162 14.35 38.89 -0.78
CA ARG A 162 15.02 39.44 -1.97
C ARG A 162 14.82 38.54 -3.18
N ALA A 163 14.49 39.12 -4.29
CA ALA A 163 14.46 38.46 -5.60
C ALA A 163 15.45 39.10 -6.58
N PRO A 164 16.22 38.35 -7.35
CA PRO A 164 17.25 38.89 -8.25
C PRO A 164 16.67 39.63 -9.46
N THR A 165 15.38 39.44 -9.74
CA THR A 165 14.68 40.09 -10.87
C THR A 165 13.21 40.30 -10.54
N PRO A 166 12.53 41.27 -11.19
CA PRO A 166 11.08 41.44 -11.09
C PRO A 166 10.29 40.16 -11.45
N SER A 167 10.80 39.41 -12.42
CA SER A 167 10.23 38.11 -12.83
C SER A 167 10.30 37.10 -11.70
N ALA A 168 11.46 36.97 -11.04
CA ALA A 168 11.63 36.08 -9.89
C ALA A 168 10.75 36.49 -8.69
N ALA A 169 10.59 37.81 -8.47
CA ALA A 169 9.70 38.31 -7.43
C ALA A 169 8.23 37.87 -7.66
N ALA A 170 7.78 37.96 -8.90
CA ALA A 170 6.45 37.48 -9.28
C ALA A 170 6.29 35.96 -9.07
N GLU A 171 7.32 35.19 -9.35
CA GLU A 171 7.31 33.75 -9.10
C GLU A 171 7.24 33.39 -7.61
N LEU A 172 7.92 34.16 -6.76
CA LEU A 172 7.90 33.98 -5.30
C LEU A 172 6.60 34.46 -4.67
N ALA A 173 5.98 35.53 -5.22
CA ALA A 173 4.75 36.13 -4.73
C ALA A 173 3.51 35.33 -5.12
N VAL A 174 3.49 34.70 -6.31
CA VAL A 174 2.31 34.05 -6.92
C VAL A 174 2.46 32.53 -6.94
N TYR A 175 1.54 31.83 -6.30
CA TYR A 175 1.50 30.35 -6.39
C TYR A 175 1.03 29.87 -7.77
N ASP A 176 1.52 28.71 -8.18
CA ASP A 176 1.06 28.10 -9.44
C ASP A 176 -0.25 27.33 -9.19
N VAL A 177 -1.35 27.89 -9.70
CA VAL A 177 -2.69 27.32 -9.55
C VAL A 177 -2.82 25.93 -10.19
N ARG A 178 -2.01 25.63 -11.21
CA ARG A 178 -2.05 24.32 -11.90
C ARG A 178 -1.54 23.22 -10.99
N LEU A 179 -0.46 23.49 -10.24
CA LEU A 179 0.07 22.52 -9.25
C LEU A 179 -0.97 22.24 -8.15
N VAL A 180 -1.65 23.27 -7.67
CA VAL A 180 -2.72 23.10 -6.67
C VAL A 180 -3.89 22.29 -7.23
N LEU A 181 -4.29 22.54 -8.47
CA LEU A 181 -5.35 21.76 -9.11
C LEU A 181 -4.95 20.31 -9.34
N GLU A 182 -3.73 20.05 -9.79
CA GLU A 182 -3.19 18.67 -9.92
C GLU A 182 -3.22 17.92 -8.59
N GLU A 183 -2.82 18.59 -7.52
CA GLU A 183 -2.87 18.00 -6.16
C GLU A 183 -4.31 17.70 -5.73
N LEU A 184 -5.24 18.64 -5.97
CA LEU A 184 -6.67 18.44 -5.69
C LEU A 184 -7.28 17.28 -6.49
N TYR A 185 -6.92 17.13 -7.77
CA TYR A 185 -7.34 15.98 -8.57
C TYR A 185 -6.76 14.67 -8.00
N GLY A 186 -5.50 14.70 -7.58
CA GLY A 186 -4.88 13.56 -6.90
C GLY A 186 -5.61 13.14 -5.62
N TYR A 187 -6.04 14.09 -4.79
CA TYR A 187 -6.86 13.82 -3.61
C TYR A 187 -8.23 13.26 -3.97
N LYS A 188 -8.89 13.84 -4.98
CA LYS A 188 -10.18 13.33 -5.48
C LYS A 188 -10.10 11.87 -5.90
N ASP A 189 -9.07 11.52 -6.69
CA ASP A 189 -8.87 10.15 -7.17
C ASP A 189 -8.52 9.17 -6.03
N ARG A 190 -7.74 9.63 -5.06
CA ARG A 190 -7.47 8.83 -3.85
C ARG A 190 -8.73 8.58 -3.05
N LEU A 191 -9.53 9.62 -2.84
CA LEU A 191 -10.80 9.51 -2.12
C LEU A 191 -11.77 8.55 -2.82
N ALA A 192 -11.92 8.68 -4.14
CA ALA A 192 -12.76 7.79 -4.94
C ALA A 192 -12.33 6.32 -4.79
N ARG A 193 -11.02 6.05 -4.90
CA ARG A 193 -10.47 4.68 -4.70
C ARG A 193 -10.72 4.16 -3.29
N CYS A 194 -10.54 4.98 -2.26
CA CYS A 194 -10.81 4.56 -0.88
C CYS A 194 -12.28 4.20 -0.66
N ILE A 195 -13.21 5.00 -1.20
CA ILE A 195 -14.65 4.73 -1.10
C ILE A 195 -15.02 3.43 -1.83
N LEU A 196 -14.52 3.26 -3.07
CA LEU A 196 -14.77 2.03 -3.83
C LEU A 196 -14.23 0.80 -3.12
N ALA A 197 -13.01 0.86 -2.58
CA ALA A 197 -12.43 -0.24 -1.81
C ALA A 197 -13.27 -0.60 -0.57
N GLN A 198 -13.82 0.39 0.14
CA GLN A 198 -14.72 0.13 1.28
C GLN A 198 -16.03 -0.52 0.84
N VAL A 199 -16.61 -0.06 -0.28
CA VAL A 199 -17.82 -0.65 -0.83
C VAL A 199 -17.59 -2.11 -1.26
N ASP A 200 -16.47 -2.39 -1.93
CA ASP A 200 -16.14 -3.74 -2.36
C ASP A 200 -15.86 -4.67 -1.18
N ALA A 201 -15.11 -4.21 -0.18
CA ALA A 201 -14.92 -4.97 1.06
C ALA A 201 -16.25 -5.26 1.79
N GLY A 202 -17.16 -4.27 1.80
CA GLY A 202 -18.52 -4.46 2.35
C GLY A 202 -19.32 -5.51 1.56
N ARG A 203 -19.23 -5.52 0.23
CA ARG A 203 -19.87 -6.50 -0.62
C ARG A 203 -19.33 -7.92 -0.41
N GLU A 204 -18.01 -8.05 -0.34
CA GLU A 204 -17.35 -9.32 -0.05
C GLU A 204 -17.78 -9.88 1.32
N HIS A 205 -17.85 -9.01 2.33
CA HIS A 205 -18.32 -9.40 3.66
C HIS A 205 -19.77 -9.86 3.66
N LEU A 206 -20.64 -9.18 2.90
CA LEU A 206 -22.04 -9.59 2.72
C LEU A 206 -22.15 -10.95 2.03
N ASP A 207 -21.43 -11.15 0.91
CA ASP A 207 -21.41 -12.41 0.18
C ASP A 207 -20.92 -13.58 1.06
N PHE A 208 -19.85 -13.35 1.80
CA PHE A 208 -19.33 -14.32 2.78
C PHE A 208 -20.39 -14.67 3.85
N THR A 209 -21.03 -13.65 4.40
CA THR A 209 -22.04 -13.83 5.45
C THR A 209 -23.28 -14.57 4.91
N GLU A 210 -23.73 -14.23 3.69
CA GLU A 210 -24.82 -14.91 3.02
C GLU A 210 -24.51 -16.40 2.78
N LYS A 211 -23.31 -16.70 2.25
CA LYS A 211 -22.86 -18.10 2.06
C LYS A 211 -22.82 -18.86 3.38
N ARG A 212 -22.33 -18.23 4.45
CA ARG A 212 -22.30 -18.82 5.79
C ARG A 212 -23.70 -19.08 6.34
N LEU A 213 -24.64 -18.16 6.15
CA LEU A 213 -26.04 -18.32 6.54
C LEU A 213 -26.70 -19.46 5.76
N ARG A 214 -26.49 -19.54 4.44
CA ARG A 214 -27.00 -20.64 3.62
C ARG A 214 -26.46 -22.01 4.07
N TYR A 215 -25.17 -22.07 4.42
CA TYR A 215 -24.57 -23.30 4.95
C TYR A 215 -25.14 -23.69 6.31
N LEU A 216 -25.38 -22.73 7.20
CA LEU A 216 -25.94 -22.93 8.54
C LEU A 216 -27.48 -23.05 8.54
N ASN A 217 -28.15 -22.95 7.39
CA ASN A 217 -29.59 -23.06 7.28
C ASN A 217 -30.04 -24.38 7.90
N PRO A 218 -31.01 -24.39 8.84
CA PRO A 218 -31.54 -25.60 9.47
C PRO A 218 -32.06 -26.64 8.44
N GLU A 219 -32.64 -26.21 7.33
CA GLU A 219 -33.06 -27.12 6.27
C GLU A 219 -31.92 -27.94 5.69
N ASN A 220 -30.81 -27.27 5.35
CA ASN A 220 -29.62 -27.93 4.81
C ASN A 220 -29.00 -28.89 5.84
N GLN A 221 -28.96 -28.50 7.12
CA GLN A 221 -28.50 -29.37 8.19
C GLN A 221 -29.41 -30.60 8.36
N MET A 222 -30.75 -30.41 8.25
CA MET A 222 -31.68 -31.51 8.32
C MET A 222 -31.54 -32.49 7.14
N VAL A 223 -31.33 -31.97 5.93
CA VAL A 223 -31.08 -32.83 4.74
C VAL A 223 -29.78 -33.62 4.95
N GLN A 224 -28.70 -32.99 5.39
CA GLN A 224 -27.44 -33.70 5.65
C GLN A 224 -27.57 -34.75 6.75
N LYS A 225 -28.28 -34.46 7.83
CA LYS A 225 -28.53 -35.44 8.90
C LYS A 225 -29.40 -36.60 8.45
N ARG A 226 -30.39 -36.34 7.62
CA ARG A 226 -31.24 -37.42 7.02
C ARG A 226 -30.36 -38.30 6.14
N GLN A 227 -29.52 -37.74 5.28
CA GLN A 227 -28.66 -38.54 4.43
C GLN A 227 -27.69 -39.39 5.27
N TYR A 228 -27.12 -38.83 6.30
CA TYR A 228 -26.26 -39.58 7.22
C TYR A 228 -26.99 -40.74 7.92
N LEU A 229 -28.23 -40.53 8.32
CA LEU A 229 -29.06 -41.61 8.89
C LEU A 229 -29.31 -42.74 7.88
N ILE A 230 -29.64 -42.42 6.65
CA ILE A 230 -29.83 -43.39 5.57
C ILE A 230 -28.56 -44.22 5.35
N ASP A 231 -27.39 -43.54 5.30
CA ASP A 231 -26.10 -44.22 5.13
C ASP A 231 -25.78 -45.18 6.29
N ILE A 232 -26.07 -44.74 7.52
CA ILE A 232 -25.92 -45.62 8.70
C ILE A 232 -26.88 -46.82 8.64
N GLU A 233 -28.14 -46.60 8.31
CA GLU A 233 -29.13 -47.64 8.18
C GLU A 233 -28.73 -48.69 7.14
N GLU A 234 -28.28 -48.28 5.96
CA GLU A 234 -27.76 -49.18 4.94
C GLU A 234 -26.52 -49.95 5.38
N ARG A 235 -25.59 -49.29 6.09
CA ARG A 235 -24.39 -49.95 6.63
C ARG A 235 -24.77 -50.96 7.68
N LEU A 236 -25.70 -50.64 8.58
CA LEU A 236 -26.19 -51.56 9.60
C LEU A 236 -26.82 -52.76 8.94
N PHE A 237 -27.74 -52.55 7.97
CA PHE A 237 -28.40 -53.65 7.27
C PHE A 237 -27.40 -54.55 6.52
N ARG A 238 -26.41 -53.99 5.84
CA ARG A 238 -25.34 -54.76 5.19
C ARG A 238 -24.53 -55.58 6.19
N ASN A 239 -24.14 -54.98 7.31
CA ASN A 239 -23.37 -55.68 8.35
C ASN A 239 -24.18 -56.81 8.98
N MET A 240 -25.46 -56.57 9.29
CA MET A 240 -26.34 -57.63 9.85
C MET A 240 -26.51 -58.77 8.85
N LYS A 241 -26.73 -58.46 7.58
CA LYS A 241 -26.84 -59.48 6.52
C LYS A 241 -25.56 -60.32 6.39
N ASN A 242 -24.40 -59.66 6.42
CA ASN A 242 -23.10 -60.35 6.36
C ASN A 242 -22.86 -61.23 7.59
N GLU A 243 -23.18 -60.77 8.79
CA GLU A 243 -23.04 -61.56 9.99
C GLU A 243 -24.00 -62.76 10.01
N LEU A 244 -25.24 -62.56 9.56
CA LEU A 244 -26.19 -63.63 9.40
C LEU A 244 -25.68 -64.68 8.39
N GLN A 245 -25.16 -64.23 7.27
CA GLN A 245 -24.57 -65.11 6.25
C GLN A 245 -23.41 -65.94 6.80
N LYS A 246 -22.48 -65.29 7.53
CA LYS A 246 -21.36 -65.99 8.19
C LYS A 246 -21.85 -67.06 9.19
N LYS A 247 -22.85 -66.71 9.99
CA LYS A 247 -23.44 -67.68 10.94
C LYS A 247 -24.10 -68.88 10.23
N LYS A 248 -24.84 -68.62 9.14
CA LYS A 248 -25.42 -69.68 8.32
C LYS A 248 -24.37 -70.60 7.71
N GLN A 249 -23.29 -70.00 7.16
CA GLN A 249 -22.15 -70.80 6.62
C GLN A 249 -21.49 -71.64 7.69
N MET A 250 -21.25 -71.03 8.88
CA MET A 250 -20.68 -71.76 9.99
C MET A 250 -21.55 -72.94 10.44
N MET A 251 -22.88 -72.71 10.53
CA MET A 251 -23.80 -73.82 10.84
C MET A 251 -23.76 -74.91 9.76
N SER A 252 -23.78 -74.55 8.49
CA SER A 252 -23.68 -75.51 7.39
C SER A 252 -22.38 -76.35 7.47
N LEU A 253 -21.26 -75.64 7.75
CA LEU A 253 -19.94 -76.31 7.94
C LEU A 253 -19.97 -77.30 9.12
N LEU A 254 -20.54 -76.86 10.24
CA LEU A 254 -20.66 -77.73 11.42
C LEU A 254 -21.56 -78.94 11.17
N ALA A 255 -22.69 -78.71 10.47
CA ALA A 255 -23.56 -79.79 10.09
C ALA A 255 -22.83 -80.79 9.17
N ALA A 256 -22.13 -80.31 8.16
CA ALA A 256 -21.36 -81.16 7.26
C ALA A 256 -20.24 -81.94 7.98
N ARG A 257 -19.56 -81.31 8.96
CA ARG A 257 -18.55 -82.00 9.82
C ARG A 257 -19.20 -83.08 10.69
N LEU A 258 -20.39 -82.84 11.22
CA LEU A 258 -21.12 -83.82 12.04
C LEU A 258 -21.53 -85.01 11.15
N ASP A 259 -22.05 -84.68 9.98
CA ASP A 259 -22.47 -85.73 9.01
C ASP A 259 -21.30 -86.60 8.56
N ALA A 260 -20.12 -85.96 8.33
CA ALA A 260 -18.91 -86.70 7.94
C ALA A 260 -18.36 -87.60 9.03
N LYS A 261 -18.65 -87.31 10.30
CA LYS A 261 -18.29 -88.16 11.45
C LYS A 261 -19.37 -89.19 11.81
N SER A 262 -20.49 -89.16 11.17
CA SER A 262 -21.56 -90.12 11.45
C SER A 262 -21.18 -91.57 11.04
N PRO A 263 -21.12 -92.49 12.01
CA PRO A 263 -20.80 -93.91 11.69
C PRO A 263 -21.85 -94.55 10.72
N LEU A 264 -23.11 -94.16 10.86
CA LEU A 264 -24.21 -94.70 10.01
C LEU A 264 -24.01 -94.32 8.52
N LYS A 265 -23.53 -93.12 8.19
CA LYS A 265 -23.24 -92.76 6.79
C LYS A 265 -22.05 -93.51 6.22
N ARG A 266 -21.08 -93.84 7.04
CA ARG A 266 -19.94 -94.69 6.62
C ARG A 266 -20.43 -96.10 6.26
N LEU A 267 -21.28 -96.67 7.14
CA LEU A 267 -21.88 -97.97 6.84
C LEU A 267 -22.76 -97.98 5.57
N ALA A 268 -23.54 -96.90 5.35
CA ALA A 268 -24.38 -96.76 4.15
C ALA A 268 -23.46 -96.55 2.86
N GLY A 269 -22.23 -96.08 2.99
CA GLY A 269 -21.25 -95.92 1.93
C GLY A 269 -20.51 -97.22 1.54
N GLY A 270 -20.89 -98.33 2.08
CA GLY A 270 -20.29 -99.67 1.75
C GLY A 270 -19.13 -100.08 2.66
N TYR A 271 -18.91 -99.35 3.76
CA TYR A 271 -17.95 -99.77 4.80
C TYR A 271 -18.64 -100.68 5.80
N ALA A 272 -17.94 -101.67 6.27
CA ALA A 272 -18.38 -102.51 7.36
C ALA A 272 -17.64 -102.24 8.65
N TYR A 273 -18.34 -102.25 9.79
CA TYR A 273 -17.76 -102.20 11.11
C TYR A 273 -17.38 -103.61 11.55
N VAL A 274 -16.07 -103.88 11.73
CA VAL A 274 -15.59 -105.24 12.01
C VAL A 274 -15.25 -105.38 13.49
N THR A 275 -15.78 -106.43 14.12
CA THR A 275 -15.53 -106.82 15.52
C THR A 275 -15.14 -108.31 15.65
N ASP A 276 -14.44 -108.61 16.69
CA ASP A 276 -14.14 -110.01 17.13
C ASP A 276 -15.42 -110.65 17.79
N GLU A 277 -15.43 -111.93 18.10
CA GLU A 277 -16.48 -112.58 18.84
C GLU A 277 -16.83 -111.98 20.19
N ALA A 278 -15.84 -111.32 20.84
CA ALA A 278 -16.01 -110.61 22.07
C ALA A 278 -16.57 -109.20 21.93
N GLY A 279 -16.91 -108.77 20.73
CA GLY A 279 -17.45 -107.45 20.44
C GLY A 279 -16.42 -106.32 20.39
N ARG A 280 -15.15 -106.59 20.42
CA ARG A 280 -14.05 -105.55 20.35
C ARG A 280 -13.77 -105.17 18.89
N MET A 281 -13.59 -103.95 18.64
CA MET A 281 -13.29 -103.43 17.28
C MET A 281 -11.97 -103.95 16.78
N VAL A 282 -11.90 -104.45 15.57
CA VAL A 282 -10.75 -104.87 14.87
C VAL A 282 -10.27 -103.73 13.93
N ASP A 283 -9.25 -103.06 14.25
CA ASP A 283 -8.71 -101.90 13.47
C ASP A 283 -7.35 -102.23 12.78
N SER A 284 -6.81 -103.39 13.04
CA SER A 284 -5.52 -103.82 12.45
C SER A 284 -5.53 -105.30 12.13
N VAL A 285 -4.96 -105.64 10.99
CA VAL A 285 -4.78 -107.03 10.53
C VAL A 285 -3.83 -107.77 11.49
N LYS A 286 -2.92 -107.14 12.22
CA LYS A 286 -1.97 -107.69 13.14
C LYS A 286 -2.56 -108.37 14.40
N SER A 287 -3.83 -107.98 14.69
CA SER A 287 -4.57 -108.57 15.81
C SER A 287 -5.38 -109.84 15.46
N LEU A 288 -5.25 -110.30 14.19
CA LEU A 288 -6.02 -111.42 13.70
C LEU A 288 -5.12 -112.66 13.48
N GLN A 289 -5.74 -113.88 13.76
CA GLN A 289 -5.12 -115.14 13.43
C GLN A 289 -6.03 -115.99 12.47
N VAL A 290 -5.47 -116.92 11.77
CA VAL A 290 -6.20 -117.80 10.89
C VAL A 290 -7.22 -118.65 11.72
N ASN A 291 -8.46 -118.77 11.31
CA ASN A 291 -9.69 -119.29 11.96
C ASN A 291 -10.30 -118.32 13.00
N ASP A 292 -9.86 -117.07 13.13
CA ASP A 292 -10.57 -116.09 13.98
C ASP A 292 -11.93 -115.76 13.31
N VAL A 293 -12.96 -115.64 14.15
CA VAL A 293 -14.31 -115.31 13.70
C VAL A 293 -14.60 -113.87 13.84
N LEU A 294 -14.89 -113.22 12.73
CA LEU A 294 -15.19 -111.76 12.63
C LEU A 294 -16.70 -111.52 12.40
N MET A 295 -17.17 -110.51 13.14
CA MET A 295 -18.53 -110.03 12.90
C MET A 295 -18.42 -108.68 12.13
N MET A 296 -18.90 -108.70 10.88
CA MET A 296 -18.97 -107.52 10.02
C MET A 296 -20.34 -106.93 10.04
N THR A 297 -20.50 -105.74 10.67
CA THR A 297 -21.81 -105.03 10.66
C THR A 297 -21.91 -104.08 9.49
N PHE A 298 -22.86 -104.31 8.69
CA PHE A 298 -23.24 -103.44 7.56
C PHE A 298 -24.47 -102.57 7.98
N SER A 299 -24.94 -101.72 7.11
CA SER A 299 -26.10 -100.86 7.33
C SER A 299 -27.38 -101.63 7.50
N ASP A 300 -27.50 -102.78 6.93
CA ASP A 300 -28.72 -103.60 6.82
C ASP A 300 -28.61 -104.97 7.52
N GLY A 301 -27.47 -105.32 8.14
CA GLY A 301 -27.31 -106.57 8.85
C GLY A 301 -25.90 -106.88 9.28
N VAL A 302 -25.74 -108.06 9.87
CA VAL A 302 -24.42 -108.50 10.40
C VAL A 302 -24.04 -109.82 9.69
N VAL A 303 -22.81 -109.92 9.20
CA VAL A 303 -22.32 -111.11 8.57
C VAL A 303 -21.20 -111.66 9.47
N LYS A 304 -21.30 -113.00 9.76
CA LYS A 304 -20.23 -113.73 10.45
C LYS A 304 -19.31 -114.35 9.40
N SER A 305 -18.01 -114.03 9.47
CA SER A 305 -16.94 -114.49 8.60
C SER A 305 -15.81 -115.10 9.36
N GLU A 306 -15.11 -116.05 8.78
CA GLU A 306 -13.97 -116.69 9.35
C GLU A 306 -12.69 -116.32 8.58
N VAL A 307 -11.60 -115.90 9.26
CA VAL A 307 -10.33 -115.49 8.67
C VAL A 307 -9.63 -116.75 8.09
N GLN A 308 -9.60 -116.84 6.74
CA GLN A 308 -8.90 -117.96 6.09
C GLN A 308 -7.40 -117.73 5.97
N GLU A 309 -6.97 -116.47 5.68
CA GLU A 309 -5.57 -116.09 5.53
C GLU A 309 -5.36 -114.71 6.04
N VAL A 310 -4.20 -114.45 6.65
CA VAL A 310 -3.78 -113.09 7.10
C VAL A 310 -2.57 -112.70 6.28
N VAL A 311 -2.66 -111.63 5.52
CA VAL A 311 -1.60 -111.06 4.70
C VAL A 311 -1.30 -109.69 5.27
N GLU A 312 -0.11 -109.44 5.78
CA GLU A 312 0.36 -108.12 6.19
C GLU A 312 0.99 -107.43 5.02
N GLU A 313 0.43 -106.28 4.60
CA GLU A 313 1.12 -105.35 3.69
C GLU A 313 1.92 -104.35 4.49
N GLU A 314 3.26 -104.31 4.32
CA GLU A 314 4.06 -103.20 4.80
C GLU A 314 3.69 -101.96 4.00
N LYS A 315 3.08 -100.98 4.65
CA LYS A 315 2.90 -99.65 4.03
C LYS A 315 4.24 -98.99 3.86
N ALA A 316 4.63 -98.74 2.63
CA ALA A 316 5.78 -97.89 2.26
C ALA A 316 5.58 -96.45 2.76
#